data_0e74b68d5bdfdddb8fc18beddf8259ef
#
_entry.id   0e74b68d5bdfdddb8fc18beddf8259ef
#
_cell.length_a   1.000
_cell.length_b   1.000
_cell.length_c   1.000
_cell.angle_alpha   90.00
_cell.angle_beta   90.00
_cell.angle_gamma   90.00
#
_symmetry.space_group_name_H-M   'P 1'
#
loop_
_entity.id
_entity.type
_entity.pdbx_description
1 polymer ?
#
loop_
_entity_poly.entity_id
_entity_poly.type
_entity_poly.pdbx_seq_one_letter_code
_entity_poly.pdbx_strand_id
1 'polypeptide(L)'
;MKRILLAIFLTIACSTVSIAASPKPNIVVIYADDLGYGDVQCYNPECGKIPTPHIDRLAKEGMRFTDAHSSSGVCSPSRYTILTGRYHWRTRLQSGIVGLWGAPVITPDRITIGSLAKQRGYKTACIGKWHLGWNWNIPKSHAPLFRRPKNKDVTASDEHRAAWRE
;
A
#
# COMPACT_ATOMS: atom_id res chain seq x y z
N MET A 1 -54.02 31.22 -23.48
CA MET A 1 -52.64 31.60 -23.10
C MET A 1 -52.19 30.99 -21.78
N LYS A 2 -52.92 31.14 -20.64
CA LYS A 2 -52.48 30.58 -19.32
C LYS A 2 -52.31 29.06 -19.27
N ARG A 3 -53.09 28.28 -20.01
CA ARG A 3 -53.00 26.81 -20.06
C ARG A 3 -51.78 26.30 -20.87
N ILE A 4 -51.33 27.03 -21.88
CA ILE A 4 -50.17 26.70 -22.71
C ILE A 4 -48.87 26.98 -21.93
N LEU A 5 -48.80 28.06 -21.18
CA LEU A 5 -47.71 28.40 -20.29
C LEU A 5 -47.50 27.35 -19.17
N LEU A 6 -48.62 26.81 -18.65
CA LEU A 6 -48.53 25.77 -17.60
C LEU A 6 -47.97 24.43 -18.17
N ALA A 7 -48.32 24.09 -19.42
CA ALA A 7 -47.83 22.88 -20.08
C ALA A 7 -46.33 22.98 -20.39
N ILE A 8 -45.83 24.15 -20.79
CA ILE A 8 -44.40 24.39 -21.05
C ILE A 8 -43.59 24.34 -19.77
N PHE A 9 -44.14 24.84 -18.65
CA PHE A 9 -43.46 24.76 -17.35
C PHE A 9 -43.36 23.32 -16.84
N LEU A 10 -44.36 22.49 -17.08
CA LEU A 10 -44.37 21.07 -16.65
C LEU A 10 -43.39 20.19 -17.45
N THR A 11 -43.15 20.53 -18.72
CA THR A 11 -42.18 19.78 -19.56
C THR A 11 -40.71 20.12 -19.24
N ILE A 12 -40.42 21.33 -18.78
CA ILE A 12 -39.07 21.75 -18.36
C ILE A 12 -38.69 21.13 -17.02
N ALA A 13 -39.62 20.87 -16.12
CA ALA A 13 -39.37 20.29 -14.80
C ALA A 13 -39.05 18.79 -14.81
N CYS A 14 -39.22 18.11 -15.97
CA CYS A 14 -39.01 16.64 -16.06
C CYS A 14 -37.68 16.23 -16.69
N SER A 15 -36.79 17.18 -17.00
CA SER A 15 -35.43 16.87 -17.46
C SER A 15 -34.52 16.61 -16.26
N THR A 16 -34.79 15.53 -15.49
CA THR A 16 -33.79 14.99 -14.59
C THR A 16 -32.65 14.44 -15.41
N VAL A 17 -31.61 15.24 -15.57
CA VAL A 17 -30.34 14.73 -16.10
C VAL A 17 -29.88 13.64 -15.15
N SER A 18 -30.16 12.40 -15.52
CA SER A 18 -29.62 11.23 -14.85
C SER A 18 -28.11 11.23 -15.12
N ILE A 19 -27.34 11.86 -14.22
CA ILE A 19 -25.90 11.72 -14.22
C ILE A 19 -25.64 10.25 -13.88
N ALA A 20 -25.49 9.42 -14.90
CA ALA A 20 -25.08 8.06 -14.73
C ALA A 20 -23.73 8.11 -13.97
N ALA A 21 -23.71 7.58 -12.75
CA ALA A 21 -22.49 7.49 -11.98
C ALA A 21 -21.48 6.69 -12.82
N SER A 22 -20.38 7.32 -13.21
CA SER A 22 -19.30 6.62 -13.90
C SER A 22 -18.90 5.38 -13.12
N PRO A 23 -18.70 4.23 -13.77
CA PRO A 23 -18.27 3.04 -13.09
C PRO A 23 -16.96 3.33 -12.35
N LYS A 24 -16.87 2.87 -11.11
CA LYS A 24 -15.68 3.08 -10.30
C LYS A 24 -14.48 2.40 -10.97
N PRO A 25 -13.36 3.12 -11.17
CA PRO A 25 -12.18 2.53 -11.80
C PRO A 25 -11.57 1.45 -10.91
N ASN A 26 -10.94 0.45 -11.50
CA ASN A 26 -10.05 -0.45 -10.76
C ASN A 26 -8.79 0.30 -10.35
N ILE A 27 -8.27 0.00 -9.16
CA ILE A 27 -7.07 0.63 -8.59
C ILE A 27 -6.03 -0.45 -8.39
N VAL A 28 -4.90 -0.34 -9.08
CA VAL A 28 -3.74 -1.23 -8.94
C VAL A 28 -2.56 -0.40 -8.46
N VAL A 29 -2.01 -0.76 -7.29
CA VAL A 29 -0.80 -0.16 -6.73
C VAL A 29 0.32 -1.18 -6.85
N ILE A 30 1.35 -0.87 -7.64
CA ILE A 30 2.56 -1.68 -7.79
C ILE A 30 3.67 -0.98 -7.02
N TYR A 31 4.19 -1.65 -5.99
CA TYR A 31 5.22 -1.11 -5.13
C TYR A 31 6.48 -1.98 -5.21
N ALA A 32 7.48 -1.49 -5.92
CA ALA A 32 8.76 -2.16 -6.07
C ALA A 32 9.60 -2.06 -4.78
N ASP A 33 10.31 -3.14 -4.45
CA ASP A 33 11.21 -3.22 -3.30
C ASP A 33 12.64 -2.97 -3.79
N ASP A 34 13.31 -1.97 -3.22
CA ASP A 34 14.68 -1.58 -3.53
C ASP A 34 14.95 -1.21 -5.02
N LEU A 35 13.94 -0.73 -5.73
CA LEU A 35 14.11 -0.20 -7.09
C LEU A 35 14.64 1.24 -7.02
N GLY A 36 15.82 1.46 -7.57
CA GLY A 36 16.42 2.78 -7.66
C GLY A 36 15.75 3.66 -8.72
N TYR A 37 15.75 4.96 -8.50
CA TYR A 37 15.22 5.94 -9.46
C TYR A 37 15.84 5.80 -10.84
N GLY A 38 17.16 5.59 -10.90
CA GLY A 38 17.92 5.45 -12.13
C GLY A 38 17.84 4.07 -12.80
N ASP A 39 17.18 3.09 -12.17
CA ASP A 39 17.00 1.75 -12.74
C ASP A 39 15.86 1.70 -13.75
N VAL A 40 14.95 2.66 -13.70
CA VAL A 40 13.83 2.79 -14.64
C VAL A 40 14.23 3.69 -15.81
N GLN A 41 14.17 3.14 -17.03
CA GLN A 41 14.74 3.77 -18.21
C GLN A 41 14.13 5.14 -18.53
N CYS A 42 12.83 5.35 -18.31
CA CYS A 42 12.21 6.66 -18.54
C CYS A 42 12.70 7.78 -17.59
N TYR A 43 13.37 7.43 -16.49
CA TYR A 43 14.04 8.37 -15.57
C TYR A 43 15.54 8.53 -15.86
N ASN A 44 16.14 7.56 -16.52
CA ASN A 44 17.58 7.54 -16.83
C ASN A 44 17.84 6.94 -18.22
N PRO A 45 17.39 7.62 -19.29
CA PRO A 45 17.47 7.07 -20.65
C PRO A 45 18.90 6.88 -21.16
N GLU A 46 19.86 7.65 -20.65
CA GLU A 46 21.26 7.60 -21.12
C GLU A 46 22.08 6.50 -20.44
N CYS A 47 21.85 6.25 -19.15
CA CYS A 47 22.65 5.32 -18.35
C CYS A 47 21.90 4.09 -17.89
N GLY A 48 20.59 4.03 -18.07
CA GLY A 48 19.74 2.89 -17.70
C GLY A 48 20.13 1.64 -18.50
N LYS A 49 20.74 0.64 -17.85
CA LYS A 49 21.24 -0.58 -18.50
C LYS A 49 20.19 -1.64 -18.75
N ILE A 50 19.12 -1.63 -17.95
CA ILE A 50 18.05 -2.61 -18.03
C ILE A 50 16.85 -1.99 -18.73
N PRO A 51 16.39 -2.53 -19.86
CA PRO A 51 15.18 -2.03 -20.53
C PRO A 51 13.94 -2.20 -19.65
N THR A 52 13.15 -1.15 -19.53
CA THR A 52 11.88 -1.16 -18.77
C THR A 52 10.68 -0.77 -19.64
N PRO A 53 10.45 -1.45 -20.79
CA PRO A 53 9.54 -0.97 -21.83
C PRO A 53 8.09 -0.84 -21.36
N HIS A 54 7.65 -1.68 -20.43
CA HIS A 54 6.28 -1.62 -19.90
C HIS A 54 6.09 -0.47 -18.90
N ILE A 55 7.09 -0.19 -18.08
CA ILE A 55 7.07 0.96 -17.17
C ILE A 55 7.18 2.26 -17.97
N ASP A 56 8.03 2.28 -18.97
CA ASP A 56 8.23 3.43 -19.86
C ASP A 56 6.94 3.75 -20.65
N ARG A 57 6.23 2.70 -21.11
CA ARG A 57 4.92 2.87 -21.73
C ARG A 57 3.91 3.47 -20.76
N LEU A 58 3.85 2.96 -19.52
CA LEU A 58 2.98 3.51 -18.49
C LEU A 58 3.28 4.98 -18.20
N ALA A 59 4.56 5.34 -18.14
CA ALA A 59 5.00 6.72 -17.97
C ALA A 59 4.60 7.63 -19.14
N LYS A 60 4.64 7.11 -20.37
CA LYS A 60 4.25 7.83 -21.58
C LYS A 60 2.74 8.04 -21.70
N GLU A 61 1.96 7.02 -21.32
CA GLU A 61 0.50 7.03 -21.43
C GLU A 61 -0.18 7.72 -20.23
N GLY A 62 0.53 7.88 -19.12
CA GLY A 62 0.03 8.42 -17.88
C GLY A 62 0.78 9.67 -17.40
N MET A 63 1.10 9.68 -16.10
CA MET A 63 1.82 10.77 -15.45
C MET A 63 3.11 10.25 -14.82
N ARG A 64 4.21 10.95 -15.05
CA ARG A 64 5.50 10.68 -14.44
C ARG A 64 5.84 11.78 -13.43
N PHE A 65 6.11 11.40 -12.19
CA PHE A 65 6.54 12.32 -11.16
C PHE A 65 8.06 12.44 -11.18
N THR A 66 8.58 13.64 -11.28
CA THR A 66 10.03 13.92 -11.32
C THR A 66 10.59 14.30 -9.96
N ASP A 67 9.74 14.60 -9.00
CA ASP A 67 10.11 15.00 -7.64
C ASP A 67 9.17 14.33 -6.60
N ALA A 68 9.08 12.99 -6.66
CA ALA A 68 8.34 12.21 -5.69
C ALA A 68 9.30 11.52 -4.72
N HIS A 69 8.99 11.59 -3.44
CA HIS A 69 9.84 11.07 -2.38
C HIS A 69 9.18 9.94 -1.61
N SER A 70 9.94 8.87 -1.39
CA SER A 70 9.58 7.88 -0.37
C SER A 70 9.77 8.47 1.02
N SER A 71 8.96 8.06 1.98
CA SER A 71 9.11 8.47 3.38
C SER A 71 10.37 7.90 4.05
N SER A 72 11.00 6.91 3.44
CA SER A 72 12.21 6.26 3.94
C SER A 72 12.88 5.48 2.82
N GLY A 73 14.20 5.28 2.94
CA GLY A 73 14.98 4.41 2.05
C GLY A 73 14.90 2.93 2.39
N VAL A 74 14.04 2.50 3.34
CA VAL A 74 13.93 1.09 3.76
C VAL A 74 12.48 0.62 3.80
N CYS A 75 12.30 -0.71 3.77
CA CYS A 75 11.03 -1.40 3.48
C CYS A 75 9.89 -1.11 4.46
N SER A 76 9.98 -1.48 5.74
CA SER A 76 8.84 -1.36 6.68
C SER A 76 8.33 0.07 6.83
N PRO A 77 9.18 1.08 7.01
CA PRO A 77 8.75 2.47 7.10
C PRO A 77 8.00 2.96 5.85
N SER A 78 8.55 2.69 4.68
CA SER A 78 7.95 3.11 3.41
C SER A 78 6.62 2.40 3.15
N ARG A 79 6.55 1.09 3.43
CA ARG A 79 5.31 0.29 3.33
C ARG A 79 4.22 0.78 4.27
N TYR A 80 4.59 1.13 5.50
CA TYR A 80 3.66 1.73 6.45
C TYR A 80 3.06 3.03 5.90
N THR A 81 3.93 3.91 5.40
CA THR A 81 3.51 5.22 4.91
C THR A 81 2.60 5.11 3.69
N ILE A 82 2.95 4.29 2.69
CA ILE A 82 2.10 4.14 1.50
C ILE A 82 0.72 3.55 1.82
N LEU A 83 0.65 2.63 2.78
CA LEU A 83 -0.62 2.02 3.16
C LEU A 83 -1.50 2.92 4.01
N THR A 84 -0.92 3.80 4.83
CA THR A 84 -1.66 4.55 5.86
C THR A 84 -1.72 6.05 5.64
N GLY A 85 -0.94 6.59 4.68
CA GLY A 85 -0.79 8.02 4.48
C GLY A 85 -0.14 8.75 5.65
N ARG A 86 0.52 8.02 6.58
CA ARG A 86 1.12 8.57 7.80
C ARG A 86 2.58 8.17 7.89
N TYR A 87 3.44 9.08 8.28
CA TYR A 87 4.85 8.78 8.50
C TYR A 87 5.05 7.77 9.63
N HIS A 88 5.97 6.83 9.42
CA HIS A 88 6.28 5.73 10.34
C HIS A 88 6.81 6.21 11.70
N TRP A 89 7.59 7.28 11.73
CA TRP A 89 8.13 7.83 13.00
C TRP A 89 7.08 8.37 13.95
N ARG A 90 5.84 8.52 13.49
CA ARG A 90 4.69 8.84 14.34
C ARG A 90 4.07 7.60 14.99
N THR A 91 4.75 6.47 14.93
CA THR A 91 4.39 5.19 15.53
C THR A 91 5.53 4.69 16.42
N ARG A 92 5.42 3.45 16.93
CA ARG A 92 6.52 2.78 17.61
C ARG A 92 7.73 2.47 16.71
N LEU A 93 7.57 2.47 15.37
CA LEU A 93 8.64 2.27 14.39
C LEU A 93 9.30 3.60 14.05
N GLN A 94 10.08 4.13 14.98
CA GLN A 94 10.75 5.41 14.79
C GLN A 94 11.99 5.30 13.88
N SER A 95 12.64 4.13 13.87
CA SER A 95 13.79 3.82 13.02
C SER A 95 13.85 2.33 12.70
N GLY A 96 14.65 1.96 11.69
CA GLY A 96 14.87 0.58 11.29
C GLY A 96 13.65 -0.08 10.63
N ILE A 97 13.58 -1.40 10.73
CA ILE A 97 12.54 -2.24 10.13
C ILE A 97 11.88 -3.13 11.16
N VAL A 98 10.72 -3.64 10.85
CA VAL A 98 10.04 -4.65 11.67
C VAL A 98 10.82 -5.96 11.59
N GLY A 99 11.18 -6.53 12.73
CA GLY A 99 11.83 -7.83 12.78
C GLY A 99 10.88 -8.95 12.33
N LEU A 100 11.46 -10.13 12.03
CA LEU A 100 10.72 -11.29 11.51
C LEU A 100 9.48 -11.63 12.37
N TRP A 101 9.63 -11.58 13.69
CA TRP A 101 8.59 -11.87 14.67
C TRP A 101 7.94 -10.60 15.25
N GLY A 102 8.11 -9.49 14.57
CA GLY A 102 7.60 -8.22 15.04
C GLY A 102 6.09 -8.16 15.05
N ALA A 103 5.53 -7.60 16.13
CA ALA A 103 4.11 -7.30 16.19
C ALA A 103 3.69 -6.30 15.09
N PRO A 104 2.41 -6.22 14.72
CA PRO A 104 1.92 -5.28 13.71
C PRO A 104 2.25 -3.83 14.07
N VAL A 105 2.75 -3.06 13.11
CA VAL A 105 2.91 -1.60 13.23
C VAL A 105 1.60 -0.88 12.96
N ILE A 106 0.79 -1.43 12.05
CA ILE A 106 -0.55 -0.92 11.76
C ILE A 106 -1.46 -1.41 12.88
N THR A 107 -2.01 -0.48 13.64
CA THR A 107 -2.97 -0.76 14.71
C THR A 107 -4.36 -1.03 14.14
N PRO A 108 -5.23 -1.79 14.83
CA PRO A 108 -6.55 -2.15 14.30
C PRO A 108 -7.44 -0.97 13.92
N ASP A 109 -7.27 0.17 14.61
CA ASP A 109 -7.99 1.43 14.39
C ASP A 109 -7.44 2.25 13.23
N ARG A 110 -6.27 1.87 12.69
CA ARG A 110 -5.61 2.63 11.62
C ARG A 110 -6.23 2.33 10.26
N ILE A 111 -6.81 3.37 9.67
CA ILE A 111 -7.31 3.30 8.29
C ILE A 111 -6.14 3.13 7.33
N THR A 112 -6.30 2.20 6.38
CA THR A 112 -5.38 1.96 5.28
C THR A 112 -6.07 2.24 3.94
N ILE A 113 -5.29 2.39 2.86
CA ILE A 113 -5.86 2.51 1.51
C ILE A 113 -6.77 1.32 1.19
N GLY A 114 -6.41 0.10 1.63
CA GLY A 114 -7.25 -1.09 1.45
C GLY A 114 -8.56 -1.03 2.23
N SER A 115 -8.51 -0.62 3.52
CA SER A 115 -9.73 -0.49 4.33
C SER A 115 -10.63 0.64 3.83
N LEU A 116 -10.06 1.75 3.37
CA LEU A 116 -10.81 2.85 2.77
C LEU A 116 -11.48 2.42 1.46
N ALA A 117 -10.77 1.72 0.58
CA ALA A 117 -11.33 1.19 -0.65
C ALA A 117 -12.48 0.22 -0.36
N LYS A 118 -12.32 -0.66 0.64
CA LYS A 118 -13.35 -1.60 1.08
C LYS A 118 -14.62 -0.87 1.58
N GLN A 119 -14.49 0.22 2.35
CA GLN A 119 -15.61 1.06 2.75
C GLN A 119 -16.35 1.70 1.56
N ARG A 120 -15.67 1.86 0.44
CA ARG A 120 -16.23 2.36 -0.83
C ARG A 120 -16.75 1.25 -1.75
N GLY A 121 -16.84 0.02 -1.27
CA GLY A 121 -17.38 -1.13 -2.00
C GLY A 121 -16.41 -1.81 -2.96
N TYR A 122 -15.11 -1.54 -2.86
CA TYR A 122 -14.11 -2.27 -3.62
C TYR A 122 -13.82 -3.64 -2.99
N LYS A 123 -13.53 -4.63 -3.82
CA LYS A 123 -12.81 -5.83 -3.39
C LYS A 123 -11.33 -5.48 -3.32
N THR A 124 -10.65 -5.89 -2.25
CA THR A 124 -9.25 -5.53 -1.99
C THR A 124 -8.40 -6.76 -1.77
N ALA A 125 -7.16 -6.72 -2.27
CA ALA A 125 -6.15 -7.73 -2.02
C ALA A 125 -4.79 -7.06 -1.80
N CYS A 126 -3.92 -7.71 -1.02
CA CYS A 126 -2.51 -7.35 -0.90
C CYS A 126 -1.69 -8.60 -1.18
N ILE A 127 -0.80 -8.52 -2.16
CA ILE A 127 -0.02 -9.66 -2.66
C ILE A 127 1.45 -9.29 -2.59
N GLY A 128 2.29 -10.21 -2.10
CA GLY A 128 3.74 -10.04 -2.01
C GLY A 128 4.22 -9.66 -0.62
N LYS A 129 5.35 -8.97 -0.53
CA LYS A 129 6.05 -8.64 0.70
C LYS A 129 5.23 -7.69 1.59
N TRP A 130 4.87 -8.15 2.79
CA TRP A 130 4.14 -7.36 3.80
C TRP A 130 5.08 -6.52 4.66
N HIS A 131 5.93 -7.14 5.43
CA HIS A 131 6.99 -6.58 6.29
C HIS A 131 6.54 -5.50 7.30
N LEU A 132 5.32 -5.63 7.81
CA LEU A 132 4.73 -4.70 8.79
C LEU A 132 4.34 -5.39 10.09
N GLY A 133 4.80 -6.62 10.28
CA GLY A 133 4.51 -7.44 11.45
C GLY A 133 3.18 -8.18 11.36
N TRP A 134 3.03 -9.17 12.23
CA TRP A 134 1.88 -10.05 12.32
C TRP A 134 1.46 -10.27 13.76
N ASN A 135 0.20 -10.59 13.96
CA ASN A 135 -0.29 -11.16 15.21
C ASN A 135 0.02 -12.66 15.20
N TRP A 136 1.19 -13.01 15.70
CA TRP A 136 1.61 -14.37 15.84
C TRP A 136 0.91 -14.97 17.06
N ASN A 137 0.13 -16.05 16.87
CA ASN A 137 -0.46 -16.82 17.96
C ASN A 137 0.60 -17.71 18.64
N ILE A 138 1.61 -17.07 19.23
CA ILE A 138 2.70 -17.78 19.90
C ILE A 138 2.29 -18.00 21.35
N PRO A 139 2.26 -19.26 21.83
CA PRO A 139 2.06 -19.55 23.26
C PRO A 139 3.07 -18.77 24.12
N LYS A 140 2.62 -18.31 25.29
CA LYS A 140 3.49 -17.52 26.20
C LYS A 140 4.77 -18.28 26.59
N SER A 141 4.71 -19.61 26.69
CA SER A 141 5.85 -20.49 26.95
C SER A 141 6.92 -20.44 25.89
N HIS A 142 6.54 -20.19 24.62
CA HIS A 142 7.46 -20.11 23.48
C HIS A 142 7.90 -18.67 23.14
N ALA A 143 7.28 -17.66 23.72
CA ALA A 143 7.58 -16.26 23.45
C ALA A 143 9.08 -15.88 23.60
N PRO A 144 9.85 -16.44 24.55
CA PRO A 144 11.29 -16.18 24.66
C PRO A 144 12.09 -16.61 23.42
N LEU A 145 11.68 -17.69 22.73
CA LEU A 145 12.36 -18.24 21.55
C LEU A 145 12.30 -17.30 20.33
N PHE A 146 11.31 -16.43 20.31
CA PHE A 146 11.05 -15.47 19.21
C PHE A 146 11.57 -14.05 19.51
N ARG A 147 12.23 -13.86 20.66
CA ARG A 147 12.91 -12.61 20.96
C ARG A 147 14.25 -12.59 20.23
N ARG A 148 14.51 -11.52 19.47
CA ARG A 148 15.81 -11.33 18.83
C ARG A 148 16.90 -11.32 19.90
N PRO A 149 17.90 -12.22 19.83
CA PRO A 149 19.03 -12.15 20.74
C PRO A 149 19.71 -10.79 20.62
N LYS A 150 20.19 -10.25 21.73
CA LYS A 150 20.92 -8.98 21.72
C LYS A 150 22.26 -9.07 20.97
N ASN A 151 22.80 -10.28 20.79
CA ASN A 151 24.03 -10.55 20.01
C ASN A 151 23.72 -10.95 18.60
N LYS A 152 24.45 -10.36 17.66
CA LYS A 152 24.26 -10.48 16.19
C LYS A 152 24.56 -11.87 15.60
N ASP A 153 25.11 -12.82 16.36
CA ASP A 153 25.72 -14.05 15.85
C ASP A 153 24.86 -15.32 16.01
N VAL A 154 23.58 -15.20 16.27
CA VAL A 154 22.75 -16.39 16.39
C VAL A 154 22.02 -16.62 15.07
N THR A 155 22.55 -17.54 14.26
CA THR A 155 21.77 -18.33 13.30
C THR A 155 20.58 -18.92 14.05
N ALA A 156 19.39 -18.92 13.42
CA ALA A 156 18.19 -19.51 14.00
C ALA A 156 18.53 -20.93 14.50
N SER A 157 18.52 -21.15 15.82
CA SER A 157 18.81 -22.44 16.41
C SER A 157 17.79 -23.47 15.94
N ASP A 158 18.16 -24.75 15.97
CA ASP A 158 17.25 -25.83 15.58
C ASP A 158 15.99 -25.87 16.45
N GLU A 159 16.06 -25.34 17.68
CA GLU A 159 14.89 -25.10 18.56
C GLU A 159 13.89 -24.10 17.98
N HIS A 160 14.36 -23.03 17.33
CA HIS A 160 13.49 -22.09 16.61
C HIS A 160 12.76 -22.74 15.45
N ARG A 161 13.40 -23.72 14.79
CA ARG A 161 12.79 -24.44 13.67
C ARG A 161 11.82 -25.54 14.14
N ALA A 162 12.09 -26.14 15.29
CA ALA A 162 11.21 -27.16 15.88
C ALA A 162 9.87 -26.57 16.32
N ALA A 163 9.87 -25.38 16.90
CA ALA A 163 8.66 -24.66 17.34
C ALA A 163 7.66 -24.31 16.20
N TRP A 164 8.02 -24.55 14.94
CA TRP A 164 7.16 -24.36 13.76
C TRP A 164 6.47 -25.63 13.26
N ARG A 165 6.83 -26.78 13.81
CA ARG A 165 6.34 -28.09 13.36
C ARG A 165 5.23 -28.65 14.24
N GLU A 166 4.95 -27.97 15.35
CA GLU A 166 3.83 -28.23 16.27
C GLU A 166 2.69 -27.21 16.07
#